data_bf5c3cc926f894cfdb7f0140c6f1a7be
#
_entry.id   bf5c3cc926f894cfdb7f0140c6f1a7be
#
_cell.length_a   1.000
_cell.length_b   1.000
_cell.length_c   1.000
_cell.angle_alpha   90.00
_cell.angle_beta   90.00
_cell.angle_gamma   90.00
#
_symmetry.space_group_name_H-M   'P 1'
#
loop_
_entity.id
_entity.type
_entity.pdbx_description
1 polymer ?
#
loop_
_entity_poly.entity_id
_entity_poly.type
_entity_poly.pdbx_seq_one_letter_code
_entity_poly.pdbx_strand_id
1 'polypeptide(L)'
;KLLKRCDEGLFETLHRQRTKRTVSGLVNLDELTPLVHVSGIFGGARHNLALVVPVAWHPTNSSELICVDLGKAPDFVEQPAETVRQHLFTRQAELPEGVERPPIKTIRLNRAPVLLPTHWVAGEVAESLGLDGDLHRRHLSLMREARANDPAAFVSRFQNLWEAQSFPERSDPDQLLYDGFVTDGDRSLCDQAIAEDPAALTSQGFPFADQRLPEMLFRYRARNFPDTLNDSETAQWREHCQLQWQEGSFPLTQFEAELAEERARPEVTETTLTALNQLEEWVRALSV
;
A
#
# COMPACT_ATOMS: atom_id res chain seq x y z
N LYS A 1 27.87 7.28 4.35
CA LYS A 1 29.11 7.87 4.89
C LYS A 1 28.91 8.45 6.30
N LEU A 2 27.85 9.22 6.57
CA LEU A 2 27.60 9.84 7.87
C LEU A 2 27.43 8.77 8.98
N LEU A 3 26.49 7.84 8.85
CA LEU A 3 26.24 6.77 9.82
C LEU A 3 27.52 5.97 10.13
N LYS A 4 28.31 5.59 9.12
CA LYS A 4 29.58 4.89 9.33
C LYS A 4 30.61 5.69 10.15
N ARG A 5 30.54 7.04 10.07
CA ARG A 5 31.40 7.92 10.86
C ARG A 5 30.94 8.13 12.29
N CYS A 6 29.62 8.07 12.51
CA CYS A 6 29.04 8.25 13.85
C CYS A 6 29.04 6.95 14.65
N ASP A 7 28.70 5.83 14.01
CA ASP A 7 28.67 4.49 14.61
C ASP A 7 28.95 3.42 13.54
N GLU A 8 30.18 2.96 13.51
CA GLU A 8 30.63 1.94 12.54
C GLU A 8 29.97 0.59 12.81
N GLY A 9 29.77 0.21 14.09
CA GLY A 9 29.13 -1.06 14.47
C GLY A 9 27.68 -1.15 14.01
N LEU A 10 26.91 -0.08 14.23
CA LEU A 10 25.53 0.04 13.74
C LEU A 10 25.49 0.02 12.20
N PHE A 11 26.36 0.76 11.54
CA PHE A 11 26.46 0.77 10.10
C PHE A 11 26.72 -0.64 9.53
N GLU A 12 27.70 -1.37 10.07
CA GLU A 12 28.01 -2.72 9.60
C GLU A 12 26.90 -3.72 9.87
N THR A 13 26.20 -3.57 11.00
CA THR A 13 25.03 -4.39 11.33
C THR A 13 23.93 -4.18 10.32
N LEU A 14 23.55 -2.93 10.05
CA LEU A 14 22.53 -2.59 9.05
C LEU A 14 22.95 -3.02 7.62
N HIS A 15 24.24 -2.86 7.29
CA HIS A 15 24.75 -3.27 5.99
C HIS A 15 24.71 -4.79 5.80
N ARG A 16 24.95 -5.59 6.84
CA ARG A 16 24.79 -7.06 6.81
C ARG A 16 23.32 -7.47 6.69
N GLN A 17 22.41 -6.75 7.34
CA GLN A 17 20.96 -7.05 7.38
C GLN A 17 20.18 -6.55 6.18
N ARG A 18 20.84 -6.12 5.10
CA ARG A 18 20.18 -5.62 3.88
C ARG A 18 19.50 -6.69 3.02
N THR A 19 19.74 -7.97 3.30
CA THR A 19 19.14 -9.07 2.54
C THR A 19 18.03 -9.77 3.35
N LYS A 20 16.99 -10.27 2.66
CA LYS A 20 15.92 -11.05 3.29
C LYS A 20 16.48 -12.17 4.19
N ARG A 21 17.48 -12.90 3.70
CA ARG A 21 18.07 -14.04 4.42
C ARG A 21 18.68 -13.64 5.78
N THR A 22 19.43 -12.54 5.82
CA THR A 22 20.06 -12.08 7.06
C THR A 22 19.07 -11.51 8.04
N VAL A 23 18.08 -10.76 7.57
CA VAL A 23 17.02 -10.19 8.42
C VAL A 23 16.10 -11.29 8.97
N SER A 24 15.76 -12.30 8.17
CA SER A 24 14.98 -13.45 8.63
C SER A 24 15.64 -14.22 9.79
N GLY A 25 16.98 -14.21 9.85
CA GLY A 25 17.74 -14.82 10.95
C GLY A 25 17.55 -14.14 12.32
N LEU A 26 16.99 -12.92 12.36
CA LEU A 26 16.64 -12.23 13.62
C LEU A 26 15.26 -12.65 14.15
N VAL A 27 14.44 -13.28 13.31
CA VAL A 27 13.06 -13.60 13.63
C VAL A 27 12.99 -14.90 14.41
N ASN A 28 12.47 -14.85 15.63
CA ASN A 28 12.15 -16.02 16.43
C ASN A 28 10.67 -15.93 16.86
N LEU A 29 9.81 -16.63 16.10
CA LEU A 29 8.37 -16.65 16.37
C LEU A 29 8.04 -17.51 17.58
N ASP A 30 8.89 -18.49 17.92
CA ASP A 30 8.60 -19.41 19.02
C ASP A 30 8.77 -18.75 20.39
N GLU A 31 9.77 -17.92 20.54
CA GLU A 31 10.03 -17.17 21.77
C GLU A 31 9.40 -15.77 21.77
N LEU A 32 8.78 -15.36 20.65
CA LEU A 32 8.30 -13.99 20.46
C LEU A 32 9.39 -12.97 20.81
N THR A 33 10.57 -13.11 20.18
CA THR A 33 11.72 -12.26 20.46
C THR A 33 11.47 -10.84 19.92
N PRO A 34 11.46 -9.79 20.75
CA PRO A 34 11.22 -8.44 20.28
C PRO A 34 12.40 -7.88 19.49
N LEU A 35 12.09 -7.03 18.52
CA LEU A 35 13.04 -6.36 17.66
C LEU A 35 12.77 -4.84 17.66
N VAL A 36 13.81 -4.06 17.44
CA VAL A 36 13.70 -2.63 17.15
C VAL A 36 13.36 -2.47 15.67
N HIS A 37 12.33 -1.71 15.36
CA HIS A 37 11.99 -1.35 13.99
C HIS A 37 11.89 0.16 13.80
N VAL A 38 12.56 0.67 12.75
CA VAL A 38 12.49 2.09 12.37
C VAL A 38 11.61 2.22 11.14
N SER A 39 10.56 3.04 11.23
CA SER A 39 9.60 3.27 10.14
C SER A 39 8.83 4.57 10.39
N GLY A 40 8.62 5.36 9.32
CA GLY A 40 7.85 6.60 9.38
C GLY A 40 6.41 6.44 9.91
N ILE A 41 5.84 5.24 9.87
CA ILE A 41 4.49 4.97 10.41
C ILE A 41 4.37 5.21 11.93
N PHE A 42 5.49 5.13 12.66
CA PHE A 42 5.49 5.35 14.12
C PHE A 42 5.48 6.84 14.49
N GLY A 43 5.70 7.73 13.54
CA GLY A 43 5.67 9.18 13.71
C GLY A 43 6.91 9.77 14.37
N GLY A 44 7.14 11.06 14.14
CA GLY A 44 8.30 11.79 14.68
C GLY A 44 8.33 11.88 16.20
N ALA A 45 7.18 11.94 16.87
CA ALA A 45 7.07 11.95 18.34
C ALA A 45 7.67 10.69 19.01
N ARG A 46 7.74 9.58 18.25
CA ARG A 46 8.38 8.33 18.69
C ARG A 46 9.72 8.10 17.98
N HIS A 47 10.35 9.14 17.48
CA HIS A 47 11.61 9.05 16.69
C HIS A 47 11.52 8.09 15.51
N ASN A 48 10.29 7.84 14.95
CA ASN A 48 10.01 6.83 13.94
C ASN A 48 10.44 5.40 14.33
N LEU A 49 10.48 5.09 15.63
CA LEU A 49 11.00 3.85 16.19
C LEU A 49 9.94 3.18 17.07
N ALA A 50 9.89 1.84 17.01
CA ALA A 50 9.11 1.03 17.95
C ALA A 50 9.84 -0.28 18.28
N LEU A 51 9.54 -0.82 19.46
CA LEU A 51 9.81 -2.22 19.78
C LEU A 51 8.63 -3.04 19.23
N VAL A 52 8.92 -3.94 18.29
CA VAL A 52 7.92 -4.80 17.68
C VAL A 52 8.20 -6.26 18.00
N VAL A 53 7.16 -7.05 18.17
CA VAL A 53 7.28 -8.49 18.33
C VAL A 53 6.73 -9.19 17.08
N PRO A 54 7.55 -10.04 16.40
CA PRO A 54 7.07 -10.88 15.31
C PRO A 54 6.11 -11.94 15.84
N VAL A 55 4.95 -12.11 15.18
CA VAL A 55 3.89 -13.04 15.62
C VAL A 55 3.56 -14.12 14.59
N ALA A 56 3.67 -13.81 13.30
CA ALA A 56 3.41 -14.77 12.22
C ALA A 56 4.07 -14.34 10.92
N TRP A 57 4.27 -15.28 9.99
CA TRP A 57 4.50 -14.96 8.59
C TRP A 57 3.18 -14.61 7.90
N HIS A 58 3.24 -13.68 6.95
CA HIS A 58 2.08 -13.33 6.15
C HIS A 58 1.61 -14.54 5.31
N PRO A 59 0.29 -14.84 5.25
CA PRO A 59 -0.21 -16.10 4.66
C PRO A 59 0.08 -16.21 3.16
N THR A 60 0.06 -15.10 2.42
CA THR A 60 0.23 -15.09 0.96
C THR A 60 1.57 -14.50 0.50
N ASN A 61 2.34 -13.84 1.37
CA ASN A 61 3.61 -13.22 1.03
C ASN A 61 4.75 -13.72 1.93
N SER A 62 5.51 -14.71 1.47
CA SER A 62 6.63 -15.31 2.21
C SER A 62 7.78 -14.35 2.54
N SER A 63 7.73 -13.11 2.07
CA SER A 63 8.72 -12.06 2.36
C SER A 63 8.20 -11.04 3.37
N GLU A 64 7.03 -11.25 3.92
CA GLU A 64 6.37 -10.29 4.81
C GLU A 64 6.10 -10.91 6.18
N LEU A 65 6.43 -10.16 7.21
CA LEU A 65 6.34 -10.57 8.61
C LEU A 65 5.26 -9.75 9.30
N ILE A 66 4.35 -10.41 10.00
CA ILE A 66 3.34 -9.74 10.83
C ILE A 66 3.95 -9.48 12.20
N CYS A 67 3.89 -8.23 12.64
CA CYS A 67 4.45 -7.79 13.91
C CYS A 67 3.43 -6.98 14.71
N VAL A 68 3.56 -6.99 16.04
CA VAL A 68 2.80 -6.16 16.98
C VAL A 68 3.74 -5.14 17.59
N ASP A 69 3.33 -3.86 17.64
CA ASP A 69 4.02 -2.77 18.32
C ASP A 69 3.77 -2.88 19.84
N LEU A 70 4.81 -3.14 20.59
CA LEU A 70 4.75 -3.27 22.05
C LEU A 70 4.55 -1.95 22.81
N GLY A 71 4.63 -0.82 22.13
CA GLY A 71 4.34 0.49 22.72
C GLY A 71 2.85 0.76 22.95
N LYS A 72 1.96 -0.13 22.48
CA LYS A 72 0.51 -0.06 22.67
C LYS A 72 -0.02 -1.35 23.27
N ALA A 73 -1.10 -1.23 24.07
CA ALA A 73 -1.71 -2.39 24.71
C ALA A 73 -2.22 -3.41 23.67
N PRO A 74 -1.99 -4.71 23.85
CA PRO A 74 -2.43 -5.75 22.95
C PRO A 74 -3.88 -6.21 23.21
N ASP A 75 -4.77 -5.32 23.64
CA ASP A 75 -6.18 -5.61 24.00
C ASP A 75 -6.98 -6.22 22.87
N PHE A 76 -6.53 -6.02 21.64
CA PHE A 76 -7.13 -6.63 20.46
C PHE A 76 -7.02 -8.16 20.43
N VAL A 77 -6.12 -8.76 21.22
CA VAL A 77 -5.94 -10.22 21.28
C VAL A 77 -7.20 -10.93 21.79
N GLU A 78 -7.99 -10.28 22.63
CA GLU A 78 -9.25 -10.81 23.15
C GLU A 78 -10.47 -10.49 22.29
N GLN A 79 -10.33 -9.55 21.34
CA GLN A 79 -11.44 -9.14 20.46
C GLN A 79 -11.70 -10.16 19.35
N PRO A 80 -12.92 -10.24 18.77
CA PRO A 80 -13.21 -11.04 17.59
C PRO A 80 -12.29 -10.67 16.43
N ALA A 81 -11.76 -11.66 15.70
CA ALA A 81 -10.81 -11.42 14.60
C ALA A 81 -11.37 -10.48 13.52
N GLU A 82 -12.69 -10.58 13.23
CA GLU A 82 -13.35 -9.72 12.25
C GLU A 82 -13.37 -8.25 12.69
N THR A 83 -13.61 -7.97 13.97
CA THR A 83 -13.54 -6.60 14.51
C THR A 83 -12.12 -6.05 14.41
N VAL A 84 -11.13 -6.85 14.79
CA VAL A 84 -9.71 -6.46 14.69
C VAL A 84 -9.34 -6.17 13.24
N ARG A 85 -9.79 -7.01 12.32
CA ARG A 85 -9.57 -6.84 10.89
C ARG A 85 -10.20 -5.57 10.35
N GLN A 86 -11.46 -5.32 10.67
CA GLN A 86 -12.16 -4.10 10.27
C GLN A 86 -11.39 -2.85 10.74
N HIS A 87 -11.01 -2.78 12.01
CA HIS A 87 -10.26 -1.64 12.55
C HIS A 87 -8.85 -1.53 11.96
N LEU A 88 -8.20 -2.65 11.62
CA LEU A 88 -6.85 -2.65 11.04
C LEU A 88 -6.83 -2.03 9.64
N PHE A 89 -7.85 -2.28 8.82
CA PHE A 89 -7.92 -1.82 7.44
C PHE A 89 -8.75 -0.55 7.22
N THR A 90 -9.45 -0.07 8.25
CA THR A 90 -10.15 1.22 8.21
C THR A 90 -9.16 2.37 8.39
N ARG A 91 -9.37 3.48 7.68
CA ARG A 91 -8.55 4.69 7.85
C ARG A 91 -8.76 5.25 9.26
N GLN A 92 -7.70 5.83 9.86
CA GLN A 92 -7.78 6.36 11.24
C GLN A 92 -8.90 7.41 11.40
N ALA A 93 -9.12 8.23 10.39
CA ALA A 93 -10.18 9.25 10.41
C ALA A 93 -11.61 8.67 10.32
N GLU A 94 -11.75 7.42 9.89
CA GLU A 94 -13.04 6.73 9.70
C GLU A 94 -13.35 5.78 10.86
N LEU A 95 -12.42 5.60 11.82
CA LEU A 95 -12.65 4.79 13.01
C LEU A 95 -13.63 5.50 13.95
N PRO A 96 -14.50 4.74 14.65
CA PRO A 96 -15.37 5.31 15.66
C PRO A 96 -14.60 6.08 16.74
N GLU A 97 -15.23 7.09 17.34
CA GLU A 97 -14.63 7.89 18.39
C GLU A 97 -14.18 6.99 19.56
N GLY A 98 -12.93 7.17 20.01
CA GLY A 98 -12.33 6.37 21.08
C GLY A 98 -11.79 5.00 20.65
N VAL A 99 -11.93 4.61 19.38
CA VAL A 99 -11.37 3.37 18.84
C VAL A 99 -9.99 3.65 18.24
N GLU A 100 -8.97 2.96 18.76
CA GLU A 100 -7.63 3.00 18.16
C GLU A 100 -7.42 1.84 17.18
N ARG A 101 -6.62 2.12 16.15
CA ARG A 101 -6.18 1.08 15.24
C ARG A 101 -5.34 0.04 15.99
N PRO A 102 -5.59 -1.26 15.81
CA PRO A 102 -4.76 -2.31 16.38
C PRO A 102 -3.28 -2.10 16.07
N PRO A 103 -2.37 -2.29 17.04
CA PRO A 103 -0.94 -2.05 16.87
C PRO A 103 -0.26 -3.15 16.04
N ILE A 104 -0.89 -3.59 14.97
CA ILE A 104 -0.42 -4.65 14.08
C ILE A 104 0.16 -4.02 12.82
N LYS A 105 1.33 -4.49 12.41
CA LYS A 105 2.03 -4.00 11.24
C LYS A 105 2.69 -5.15 10.49
N THR A 106 2.71 -5.08 9.16
CA THR A 106 3.54 -5.95 8.35
C THR A 106 4.89 -5.29 8.01
N ILE A 107 5.94 -6.12 7.91
CA ILE A 107 7.30 -5.69 7.58
C ILE A 107 7.80 -6.53 6.41
N ARG A 108 8.10 -5.88 5.28
CA ARG A 108 8.64 -6.53 4.08
C ARG A 108 10.14 -6.70 4.20
N LEU A 109 10.59 -7.95 4.41
CA LEU A 109 12.00 -8.26 4.64
C LEU A 109 12.88 -8.13 3.38
N ASN A 110 12.28 -8.15 2.20
CA ASN A 110 12.97 -7.96 0.91
C ASN A 110 13.14 -6.47 0.52
N ARG A 111 12.74 -5.53 1.39
CA ARG A 111 12.88 -4.08 1.19
C ARG A 111 13.93 -3.45 2.11
N ALA A 112 14.90 -4.22 2.54
CA ALA A 112 15.96 -3.80 3.47
C ALA A 112 15.41 -3.01 4.69
N PRO A 113 14.46 -3.56 5.46
CA PRO A 113 13.92 -2.87 6.61
C PRO A 113 15.00 -2.68 7.69
N VAL A 114 14.90 -1.60 8.44
CA VAL A 114 15.72 -1.43 9.64
C VAL A 114 15.09 -2.25 10.76
N LEU A 115 15.68 -3.43 11.02
CA LEU A 115 15.35 -4.32 12.12
C LEU A 115 16.63 -4.64 12.89
N LEU A 116 16.59 -4.46 14.20
CA LEU A 116 17.76 -4.65 15.07
C LEU A 116 17.35 -5.40 16.35
N PRO A 117 18.26 -6.17 16.95
CA PRO A 117 18.08 -6.68 18.32
C PRO A 117 17.90 -5.54 19.30
N THR A 118 17.15 -5.77 20.39
CA THR A 118 16.77 -4.73 21.36
C THR A 118 17.95 -4.14 22.15
N HIS A 119 19.11 -4.84 22.22
CA HIS A 119 20.29 -4.31 22.90
C HIS A 119 20.83 -3.00 22.29
N TRP A 120 20.50 -2.70 21.02
CA TRP A 120 20.86 -1.43 20.37
C TRP A 120 20.15 -0.21 20.94
N VAL A 121 19.04 -0.42 21.68
CA VAL A 121 18.25 0.64 22.33
C VAL A 121 18.09 0.36 23.84
N ALA A 122 19.16 -0.13 24.50
CA ALA A 122 19.15 -0.42 25.93
C ALA A 122 19.78 0.72 26.74
N GLY A 123 19.55 0.74 28.06
CA GLY A 123 20.12 1.71 28.98
C GLY A 123 19.77 3.16 28.64
N GLU A 124 20.76 4.05 28.67
CA GLU A 124 20.60 5.49 28.40
C GLU A 124 19.99 5.80 27.05
N VAL A 125 20.23 4.94 26.04
CA VAL A 125 19.61 5.10 24.72
C VAL A 125 18.09 4.91 24.81
N ALA A 126 17.61 3.91 25.55
CA ALA A 126 16.18 3.70 25.76
C ALA A 126 15.53 4.91 26.44
N GLU A 127 16.18 5.45 27.47
CA GLU A 127 15.70 6.64 28.21
C GLU A 127 15.62 7.86 27.30
N SER A 128 16.67 8.11 26.48
CA SER A 128 16.70 9.24 25.54
C SER A 128 15.64 9.15 24.45
N LEU A 129 15.22 7.93 24.09
CA LEU A 129 14.16 7.66 23.11
C LEU A 129 12.76 7.58 23.74
N GLY A 130 12.64 7.74 25.08
CA GLY A 130 11.36 7.63 25.78
C GLY A 130 10.75 6.23 25.75
N LEU A 131 11.58 5.18 25.66
CA LEU A 131 11.12 3.79 25.64
C LEU A 131 10.83 3.30 27.06
N ASP A 132 9.56 3.03 27.35
CA ASP A 132 9.15 2.44 28.64
C ASP A 132 9.38 0.91 28.64
N GLY A 133 10.49 0.49 29.22
CA GLY A 133 10.88 -0.91 29.28
C GLY A 133 9.91 -1.78 30.11
N ASP A 134 9.25 -1.22 31.12
CA ASP A 134 8.27 -1.96 31.96
C ASP A 134 6.97 -2.18 31.17
N LEU A 135 6.52 -1.16 30.44
CA LEU A 135 5.38 -1.26 29.55
C LEU A 135 5.60 -2.35 28.47
N HIS A 136 6.74 -2.29 27.80
CA HIS A 136 7.07 -3.25 26.74
C HIS A 136 7.18 -4.68 27.28
N ARG A 137 7.75 -4.88 28.46
CA ARG A 137 7.82 -6.22 29.11
C ARG A 137 6.42 -6.75 29.46
N ARG A 138 5.54 -5.90 29.99
CA ARG A 138 4.14 -6.26 30.28
C ARG A 138 3.41 -6.70 29.01
N HIS A 139 3.47 -5.91 27.95
CA HIS A 139 2.78 -6.22 26.70
C HIS A 139 3.34 -7.48 26.04
N LEU A 140 4.65 -7.68 26.08
CA LEU A 140 5.28 -8.91 25.62
C LEU A 140 4.83 -10.15 26.42
N SER A 141 4.70 -10.00 27.77
CA SER A 141 4.20 -11.09 28.63
C SER A 141 2.79 -11.51 28.24
N LEU A 142 1.89 -10.56 28.01
CA LEU A 142 0.52 -10.82 27.55
C LEU A 142 0.51 -11.56 26.19
N MET A 143 1.36 -11.15 25.26
CA MET A 143 1.48 -11.82 23.96
C MET A 143 2.00 -13.25 24.09
N ARG A 144 2.98 -13.49 24.97
CA ARG A 144 3.53 -14.83 25.27
C ARG A 144 2.51 -15.72 25.95
N GLU A 145 1.75 -15.19 26.87
CA GLU A 145 0.67 -15.91 27.55
C GLU A 145 -0.43 -16.33 26.59
N ALA A 146 -0.89 -15.39 25.72
CA ALA A 146 -1.87 -15.70 24.68
C ALA A 146 -1.37 -16.79 23.72
N ARG A 147 -0.10 -16.77 23.34
CA ARG A 147 0.51 -17.82 22.52
C ARG A 147 0.63 -19.15 23.25
N ALA A 148 1.02 -19.14 24.53
CA ALA A 148 1.21 -20.35 25.31
C ALA A 148 -0.10 -21.14 25.50
N ASN A 149 -1.25 -20.46 25.55
CA ASN A 149 -2.56 -21.08 25.68
C ASN A 149 -2.92 -21.93 24.46
N ASP A 150 -2.68 -21.44 23.23
CA ASP A 150 -2.84 -22.17 21.97
C ASP A 150 -1.93 -21.58 20.89
N PRO A 151 -0.74 -22.15 20.67
CA PRO A 151 0.23 -21.62 19.71
C PRO A 151 -0.27 -21.63 18.26
N ALA A 152 -1.05 -22.63 17.87
CA ALA A 152 -1.57 -22.75 16.51
C ALA A 152 -2.69 -21.74 16.24
N ALA A 153 -3.65 -21.62 17.14
CA ALA A 153 -4.71 -20.63 17.06
C ALA A 153 -4.15 -19.19 17.09
N PHE A 154 -3.12 -18.95 17.91
CA PHE A 154 -2.44 -17.65 17.96
C PHE A 154 -1.88 -17.25 16.59
N VAL A 155 -1.11 -18.11 15.94
CA VAL A 155 -0.54 -17.84 14.62
C VAL A 155 -1.64 -17.66 13.57
N SER A 156 -2.60 -18.60 13.51
CA SER A 156 -3.72 -18.55 12.56
C SER A 156 -4.55 -17.29 12.71
N ARG A 157 -4.78 -16.84 13.95
CA ARG A 157 -5.50 -15.60 14.22
C ARG A 157 -4.90 -14.39 13.49
N PHE A 158 -3.57 -14.25 13.55
CA PHE A 158 -2.90 -13.15 12.86
C PHE A 158 -2.91 -13.34 11.34
N GLN A 159 -2.74 -14.56 10.85
CA GLN A 159 -2.78 -14.85 9.41
C GLN A 159 -4.15 -14.55 8.80
N ASN A 160 -5.22 -14.97 9.47
CA ASN A 160 -6.60 -14.79 9.01
C ASN A 160 -7.02 -13.30 8.88
N LEU A 161 -6.31 -12.37 9.52
CA LEU A 161 -6.54 -10.94 9.29
C LEU A 161 -6.31 -10.53 7.83
N TRP A 162 -5.50 -11.29 7.07
CA TRP A 162 -5.18 -11.02 5.66
C TRP A 162 -5.84 -11.99 4.67
N GLU A 163 -6.34 -13.15 5.11
CA GLU A 163 -6.88 -14.18 4.21
C GLU A 163 -8.12 -13.76 3.40
N ALA A 164 -8.87 -12.79 3.89
CA ALA A 164 -10.14 -12.40 3.27
C ALA A 164 -10.06 -11.12 2.42
N GLN A 165 -8.91 -10.62 2.06
CA GLN A 165 -8.78 -9.58 1.04
C GLN A 165 -8.89 -10.22 -0.36
N SER A 166 -10.09 -10.58 -0.78
CA SER A 166 -10.38 -10.67 -2.20
C SER A 166 -10.49 -9.23 -2.73
N PHE A 167 -9.54 -8.80 -3.52
CA PHE A 167 -9.73 -7.61 -4.30
C PHE A 167 -10.84 -7.89 -5.34
N PRO A 168 -11.77 -6.95 -5.58
CA PRO A 168 -12.75 -7.13 -6.64
C PRO A 168 -12.01 -7.44 -7.95
N GLU A 169 -12.53 -8.41 -8.70
CA GLU A 169 -12.00 -8.70 -10.04
C GLU A 169 -12.08 -7.44 -10.89
N ARG A 170 -10.95 -7.03 -11.39
CA ARG A 170 -10.87 -5.90 -12.30
C ARG A 170 -11.15 -6.42 -13.70
N SER A 171 -12.05 -5.77 -14.42
CA SER A 171 -12.38 -6.11 -15.81
C SER A 171 -11.83 -5.10 -16.82
N ASP A 172 -11.48 -3.88 -16.37
CA ASP A 172 -10.99 -2.83 -17.23
C ASP A 172 -9.51 -3.07 -17.61
N PRO A 173 -9.16 -3.20 -18.91
CA PRO A 173 -7.79 -3.42 -19.37
C PRO A 173 -6.77 -2.40 -18.84
N ASP A 174 -7.13 -1.12 -18.66
CA ASP A 174 -6.25 -0.09 -18.12
C ASP A 174 -5.87 -0.38 -16.64
N GLN A 175 -6.72 -1.10 -15.90
CA GLN A 175 -6.48 -1.51 -14.51
C GLN A 175 -5.73 -2.85 -14.39
N LEU A 176 -5.76 -3.65 -15.46
CA LEU A 176 -5.15 -4.99 -15.51
C LEU A 176 -3.66 -4.97 -15.90
N LEU A 177 -3.03 -3.81 -16.01
CA LEU A 177 -1.63 -3.68 -16.44
C LEU A 177 -0.66 -4.55 -15.61
N TYR A 178 -0.95 -4.77 -14.34
CA TYR A 178 -0.11 -5.53 -13.41
C TYR A 178 -0.60 -6.97 -13.15
N ASP A 179 -1.68 -7.40 -13.77
CA ASP A 179 -2.26 -8.74 -13.53
C ASP A 179 -1.52 -9.86 -14.30
N GLY A 180 -0.51 -9.51 -15.10
CA GLY A 180 0.36 -10.44 -15.81
C GLY A 180 1.46 -9.72 -16.57
N PHE A 181 2.52 -10.46 -16.86
CA PHE A 181 3.60 -9.94 -17.70
C PHE A 181 3.20 -10.04 -19.19
N VAL A 182 3.37 -8.96 -19.93
CA VAL A 182 3.29 -8.95 -21.37
C VAL A 182 4.46 -9.76 -21.94
N THR A 183 4.20 -10.69 -22.86
CA THR A 183 5.23 -11.51 -23.49
C THR A 183 6.18 -10.66 -24.33
N ASP A 184 7.38 -11.16 -24.63
CA ASP A 184 8.34 -10.44 -25.49
C ASP A 184 7.79 -10.29 -26.93
N GLY A 185 6.97 -11.25 -27.40
CA GLY A 185 6.28 -11.16 -28.68
C GLY A 185 5.26 -10.00 -28.70
N ASP A 186 4.39 -9.93 -27.71
CA ASP A 186 3.41 -8.86 -27.59
C ASP A 186 4.09 -7.49 -27.35
N ARG A 187 5.19 -7.45 -26.60
CA ARG A 187 5.97 -6.22 -26.41
C ARG A 187 6.52 -5.71 -27.75
N SER A 188 7.06 -6.62 -28.58
CA SER A 188 7.52 -6.26 -29.92
C SER A 188 6.39 -5.72 -30.80
N LEU A 189 5.16 -6.27 -30.68
CA LEU A 189 3.99 -5.75 -31.38
C LEU A 189 3.56 -4.38 -30.86
N CYS A 190 3.66 -4.13 -29.55
CA CYS A 190 3.42 -2.79 -28.97
C CYS A 190 4.42 -1.77 -29.53
N ASP A 191 5.72 -2.12 -29.61
CA ASP A 191 6.76 -1.23 -30.16
C ASP A 191 6.49 -0.92 -31.63
N GLN A 192 6.02 -1.91 -32.42
CA GLN A 192 5.59 -1.70 -33.81
C GLN A 192 4.37 -0.78 -33.89
N ALA A 193 3.36 -0.98 -33.03
CA ALA A 193 2.17 -0.13 -33.01
C ALA A 193 2.51 1.33 -32.68
N ILE A 194 3.47 1.58 -31.79
CA ILE A 194 3.94 2.94 -31.45
C ILE A 194 4.62 3.62 -32.66
N ALA A 195 5.31 2.84 -33.50
CA ALA A 195 6.04 3.35 -34.65
C ALA A 195 5.19 3.44 -35.94
N GLU A 196 3.99 2.87 -35.95
CA GLU A 196 3.13 2.74 -37.14
C GLU A 196 2.35 4.04 -37.42
N ASP A 197 1.88 4.18 -38.67
CA ASP A 197 0.96 5.24 -39.04
C ASP A 197 -0.34 5.12 -38.23
N PRO A 198 -0.81 6.19 -37.58
CA PRO A 198 -2.03 6.16 -36.77
C PRO A 198 -3.27 5.63 -37.49
N ALA A 199 -3.39 5.84 -38.79
CA ALA A 199 -4.49 5.33 -39.58
C ALA A 199 -4.46 3.80 -39.79
N ALA A 200 -3.29 3.17 -39.62
CA ALA A 200 -3.11 1.72 -39.72
C ALA A 200 -3.28 0.99 -38.37
N LEU A 201 -3.47 1.71 -37.27
CA LEU A 201 -3.61 1.16 -35.91
C LEU A 201 -4.98 0.50 -35.71
N THR A 202 -5.20 -0.63 -36.35
CA THR A 202 -6.41 -1.45 -36.17
C THR A 202 -6.06 -2.74 -35.44
N SER A 203 -7.00 -3.29 -34.66
CA SER A 203 -6.81 -4.55 -33.96
C SER A 203 -6.48 -5.75 -34.87
N GLN A 204 -6.89 -5.70 -36.15
CA GLN A 204 -6.60 -6.74 -37.13
C GLN A 204 -5.14 -6.73 -37.60
N GLY A 205 -4.44 -5.59 -37.50
CA GLY A 205 -3.03 -5.45 -37.88
C GLY A 205 -2.04 -6.00 -36.86
N PHE A 206 -2.48 -6.22 -35.62
CA PHE A 206 -1.62 -6.60 -34.48
C PHE A 206 -2.17 -7.86 -33.80
N PRO A 207 -1.65 -9.07 -34.14
CA PRO A 207 -2.14 -10.33 -33.59
C PRO A 207 -1.59 -10.56 -32.17
N PHE A 208 -2.03 -9.77 -31.22
CA PHE A 208 -1.66 -9.92 -29.82
C PHE A 208 -2.15 -11.25 -29.23
N ALA A 209 -1.29 -11.93 -28.48
CA ALA A 209 -1.66 -13.09 -27.68
C ALA A 209 -2.36 -12.69 -26.37
N ASP A 210 -1.99 -11.56 -25.80
CA ASP A 210 -2.60 -10.98 -24.60
C ASP A 210 -3.93 -10.30 -24.94
N GLN A 211 -5.02 -10.82 -24.38
CA GLN A 211 -6.38 -10.34 -24.66
C GLN A 211 -6.67 -8.90 -24.21
N ARG A 212 -5.83 -8.32 -23.38
CA ARG A 212 -5.94 -6.92 -22.93
C ARG A 212 -5.52 -5.93 -24.01
N LEU A 213 -4.53 -6.30 -24.81
CA LEU A 213 -3.84 -5.40 -25.74
C LEU A 213 -4.71 -4.90 -26.93
N PRO A 214 -5.62 -5.67 -27.51
CA PRO A 214 -6.52 -5.15 -28.56
C PRO A 214 -7.37 -3.96 -28.08
N GLU A 215 -7.96 -4.03 -26.90
CA GLU A 215 -8.73 -2.93 -26.33
C GLU A 215 -7.81 -1.76 -25.94
N MET A 216 -6.63 -2.03 -25.39
CA MET A 216 -5.64 -1.00 -25.07
C MET A 216 -5.16 -0.27 -26.33
N LEU A 217 -4.98 -0.98 -27.45
CA LEU A 217 -4.63 -0.37 -28.75
C LEU A 217 -5.75 0.56 -29.25
N PHE A 218 -7.00 0.12 -29.16
CA PHE A 218 -8.15 0.96 -29.52
C PHE A 218 -8.18 2.23 -28.66
N ARG A 219 -8.05 2.11 -27.34
CA ARG A 219 -8.03 3.26 -26.42
C ARG A 219 -6.82 4.17 -26.63
N TYR A 220 -5.65 3.60 -26.96
CA TYR A 220 -4.45 4.36 -27.32
C TYR A 220 -4.71 5.22 -28.55
N ARG A 221 -5.31 4.63 -29.61
CA ARG A 221 -5.67 5.34 -30.84
C ARG A 221 -6.72 6.42 -30.57
N ALA A 222 -7.76 6.10 -29.82
CA ALA A 222 -8.83 7.04 -29.49
C ALA A 222 -8.36 8.26 -28.70
N ARG A 223 -7.41 8.06 -27.79
CA ARG A 223 -6.83 9.17 -26.97
C ARG A 223 -5.86 10.05 -27.74
N ASN A 224 -5.04 9.46 -28.60
CA ASN A 224 -3.93 10.17 -29.24
C ASN A 224 -4.21 10.58 -30.68
N PHE A 225 -5.11 9.88 -31.37
CA PHE A 225 -5.38 10.05 -32.79
C PHE A 225 -6.90 9.95 -33.09
N PRO A 226 -7.75 10.78 -32.44
CA PRO A 226 -9.22 10.67 -32.54
C PRO A 226 -9.72 10.81 -33.97
N ASP A 227 -9.04 11.59 -34.82
CA ASP A 227 -9.40 11.82 -36.22
C ASP A 227 -9.26 10.56 -37.09
N THR A 228 -8.64 9.49 -36.61
CA THR A 228 -8.49 8.21 -37.32
C THR A 228 -9.62 7.24 -37.01
N LEU A 229 -10.52 7.57 -36.11
CA LEU A 229 -11.67 6.73 -35.74
C LEU A 229 -12.78 6.86 -36.78
N ASN A 230 -13.42 5.76 -37.09
CA ASN A 230 -14.69 5.79 -37.82
C ASN A 230 -15.86 6.13 -36.87
N ASP A 231 -17.07 6.34 -37.45
CA ASP A 231 -18.25 6.74 -36.68
C ASP A 231 -18.61 5.75 -35.54
N SER A 232 -18.49 4.44 -35.81
CA SER A 232 -18.77 3.40 -34.80
C SER A 232 -17.75 3.41 -33.69
N GLU A 233 -16.47 3.54 -33.98
CA GLU A 233 -15.37 3.64 -33.01
C GLU A 233 -15.49 4.92 -32.20
N THR A 234 -15.88 6.02 -32.82
CA THR A 234 -16.14 7.29 -32.14
C THR A 234 -17.30 7.16 -31.13
N ALA A 235 -18.38 6.48 -31.53
CA ALA A 235 -19.50 6.22 -30.63
C ALA A 235 -19.11 5.32 -29.45
N GLN A 236 -18.37 4.24 -29.71
CA GLN A 236 -17.84 3.34 -28.69
C GLN A 236 -16.93 4.08 -27.69
N TRP A 237 -16.05 4.95 -28.20
CA TRP A 237 -15.17 5.75 -27.33
C TRP A 237 -15.94 6.74 -26.47
N ARG A 238 -16.95 7.41 -27.02
CA ARG A 238 -17.82 8.31 -26.26
C ARG A 238 -18.59 7.58 -25.17
N GLU A 239 -19.16 6.42 -25.47
CA GLU A 239 -19.85 5.59 -24.49
C GLU A 239 -18.90 5.18 -23.35
N HIS A 240 -17.69 4.73 -23.69
CA HIS A 240 -16.68 4.42 -22.68
C HIS A 240 -16.36 5.63 -21.77
N CYS A 241 -16.13 6.80 -22.36
CA CYS A 241 -15.86 8.02 -21.57
C CYS A 241 -17.04 8.40 -20.67
N GLN A 242 -18.27 8.30 -21.17
CA GLN A 242 -19.49 8.58 -20.39
C GLN A 242 -19.62 7.64 -19.19
N LEU A 243 -19.38 6.34 -19.39
CA LEU A 243 -19.39 5.37 -18.30
C LEU A 243 -18.32 5.68 -17.25
N GLN A 244 -17.11 6.08 -17.66
CA GLN A 244 -16.06 6.47 -16.72
C GLN A 244 -16.42 7.72 -15.92
N TRP A 245 -17.10 8.71 -16.52
CA TRP A 245 -17.59 9.91 -15.83
C TRP A 245 -18.74 9.63 -14.85
N GLN A 246 -19.54 8.59 -15.11
CA GLN A 246 -20.70 8.24 -14.28
C GLN A 246 -20.36 7.22 -13.18
N GLU A 247 -19.62 6.17 -13.51
CA GLU A 247 -19.43 4.97 -12.69
C GLU A 247 -17.96 4.63 -12.42
N GLY A 248 -17.01 5.42 -12.95
CA GLY A 248 -15.59 5.20 -12.75
C GLY A 248 -15.16 5.34 -11.30
N SER A 249 -13.90 5.03 -11.02
CA SER A 249 -13.31 5.10 -9.67
C SER A 249 -13.34 6.51 -9.04
N PHE A 250 -13.54 7.54 -9.86
CA PHE A 250 -13.71 8.94 -9.46
C PHE A 250 -14.78 9.59 -10.37
N PRO A 251 -16.07 9.38 -10.09
CA PRO A 251 -17.15 9.91 -10.92
C PRO A 251 -17.25 11.43 -10.85
N LEU A 252 -17.85 12.03 -11.88
CA LEU A 252 -18.01 13.48 -11.99
C LEU A 252 -18.72 14.10 -10.78
N THR A 253 -19.73 13.41 -10.24
CA THR A 253 -20.45 13.84 -9.03
C THR A 253 -19.54 13.94 -7.81
N GLN A 254 -18.59 13.03 -7.66
CA GLN A 254 -17.59 13.09 -6.60
C GLN A 254 -16.61 14.26 -6.82
N PHE A 255 -16.15 14.45 -8.05
CA PHE A 255 -15.31 15.58 -8.42
C PHE A 255 -15.98 16.93 -8.07
N GLU A 256 -17.26 17.10 -8.44
CA GLU A 256 -18.03 18.32 -8.15
C GLU A 256 -18.19 18.55 -6.64
N ALA A 257 -18.43 17.48 -5.87
CA ALA A 257 -18.53 17.55 -4.41
C ALA A 257 -17.20 17.96 -3.77
N GLU A 258 -16.08 17.35 -4.17
CA GLU A 258 -14.75 17.70 -3.65
C GLU A 258 -14.34 19.13 -4.06
N LEU A 259 -14.69 19.55 -5.27
CA LEU A 259 -14.44 20.93 -5.74
C LEU A 259 -15.21 21.96 -4.89
N ALA A 260 -16.45 21.65 -4.54
CA ALA A 260 -17.28 22.51 -3.69
C ALA A 260 -16.71 22.56 -2.25
N GLU A 261 -16.26 21.42 -1.71
CA GLU A 261 -15.63 21.36 -0.40
C GLU A 261 -14.33 22.19 -0.35
N GLU A 262 -13.45 22.05 -1.35
CA GLU A 262 -12.21 22.82 -1.43
C GLU A 262 -12.47 24.34 -1.51
N ARG A 263 -13.51 24.76 -2.25
CA ARG A 263 -13.90 26.19 -2.32
C ARG A 263 -14.43 26.73 -1.00
N ALA A 264 -15.01 25.89 -0.17
CA ALA A 264 -15.58 26.28 1.12
C ALA A 264 -14.56 26.36 2.26
N ARG A 265 -13.30 25.93 2.06
CA ARG A 265 -12.27 25.96 3.11
C ARG A 265 -11.92 27.40 3.51
N PRO A 266 -11.79 27.68 4.82
CA PRO A 266 -11.52 29.03 5.33
C PRO A 266 -10.20 29.65 4.84
N GLU A 267 -9.21 28.80 4.52
CA GLU A 267 -7.87 29.19 4.07
C GLU A 267 -7.71 29.33 2.56
N VAL A 268 -8.80 29.24 1.80
CA VAL A 268 -8.75 29.36 0.33
C VAL A 268 -8.27 30.73 -0.10
N THR A 269 -7.19 30.75 -0.90
CA THR A 269 -6.63 31.96 -1.49
C THR A 269 -7.24 32.28 -2.86
N GLU A 270 -7.10 33.51 -3.34
CA GLU A 270 -7.52 33.92 -4.69
C GLU A 270 -6.83 33.07 -5.79
N THR A 271 -5.55 32.76 -5.59
CA THR A 271 -4.79 31.88 -6.50
C THR A 271 -5.39 30.47 -6.53
N THR A 272 -5.78 29.93 -5.38
CA THR A 272 -6.43 28.61 -5.28
C THR A 272 -7.77 28.64 -6.00
N LEU A 273 -8.60 29.66 -5.79
CA LEU A 273 -9.89 29.80 -6.48
C LEU A 273 -9.73 29.87 -8.01
N THR A 274 -8.71 30.60 -8.48
CA THR A 274 -8.42 30.65 -9.91
C THR A 274 -8.07 29.28 -10.47
N ALA A 275 -7.23 28.49 -9.77
CA ALA A 275 -6.86 27.15 -10.19
C ALA A 275 -8.07 26.20 -10.19
N LEU A 276 -8.95 26.26 -9.16
CA LEU A 276 -10.17 25.46 -9.09
C LEU A 276 -11.14 25.79 -10.23
N ASN A 277 -11.25 27.08 -10.61
CA ASN A 277 -12.10 27.48 -11.75
C ASN A 277 -11.54 26.95 -13.08
N GLN A 278 -10.24 27.03 -13.28
CA GLN A 278 -9.58 26.48 -14.48
C GLN A 278 -9.75 24.96 -14.56
N LEU A 279 -9.66 24.25 -13.43
CA LEU A 279 -9.87 22.82 -13.37
C LEU A 279 -11.32 22.43 -13.71
N GLU A 280 -12.30 23.18 -13.20
CA GLU A 280 -13.71 22.97 -13.51
C GLU A 280 -14.00 23.19 -15.00
N GLU A 281 -13.48 24.26 -15.58
CA GLU A 281 -13.62 24.57 -17.01
C GLU A 281 -12.99 23.47 -17.87
N TRP A 282 -11.81 22.98 -17.50
CA TRP A 282 -11.14 21.90 -18.21
C TRP A 282 -11.94 20.59 -18.16
N VAL A 283 -12.46 20.22 -16.99
CA VAL A 283 -13.30 19.00 -16.84
C VAL A 283 -14.58 19.12 -17.65
N ARG A 284 -15.25 20.29 -17.65
CA ARG A 284 -16.44 20.52 -18.48
C ARG A 284 -16.13 20.38 -19.98
N ALA A 285 -14.97 20.85 -20.43
CA ALA A 285 -14.56 20.71 -21.84
C ALA A 285 -14.29 19.26 -22.24
N LEU A 286 -13.90 18.40 -21.30
CA LEU A 286 -13.66 16.96 -21.53
C LEU A 286 -14.95 16.11 -21.48
N SER A 287 -15.96 16.56 -20.74
CA SER A 287 -17.21 15.81 -20.52
C SER A 287 -18.28 16.02 -21.62
N VAL A 288 -17.99 16.81 -22.64
CA VAL A 288 -18.82 17.02 -23.84
C VAL A 288 -18.35 16.13 -24.97
#